data_d331a5217145a924eb6478d6e58450e9
#
_entry.id   d331a5217145a924eb6478d6e58450e9
#
_cell.length_a   1.000
_cell.length_b   1.000
_cell.length_c   1.000
_cell.angle_alpha   90.00
_cell.angle_beta   90.00
_cell.angle_gamma   90.00
#
_symmetry.space_group_name_H-M   'P 1'
#
loop_
_entity.id
_entity.type
_entity.pdbx_description
1 polymer ?
#
loop_
_entity_poly.entity_id
_entity_poly.type
_entity_poly.pdbx_seq_one_letter_code
_entity_poly.pdbx_strand_id
1 'polypeptide(L)'
;MQNRDAPAFQEYAASMMARIDYRTMTLAERGLLYSMRLECWVNDRLPADPGKLARVLGFDADNVKNALPAVLKFFAELDGFVISPELDNYKIHLENSRKRMSEGGKKGMQKRYANKP
;
A
#
# COMPACT_ATOMS: atom_id res chain seq x y z
N MET A 1 -12.42 3.66 4.75
CA MET A 1 -12.55 2.59 5.76
C MET A 1 -11.18 2.08 6.13
N GLN A 2 -10.86 2.07 7.40
CA GLN A 2 -9.55 1.62 7.87
C GLN A 2 -9.40 0.11 7.72
N ASN A 3 -8.23 -0.32 7.28
CA ASN A 3 -7.91 -1.74 7.13
C ASN A 3 -7.49 -2.33 8.48
N ARG A 4 -8.49 -2.72 9.29
CA ARG A 4 -8.25 -3.26 10.64
C ARG A 4 -7.66 -4.66 10.62
N ASP A 5 -7.92 -5.42 9.55
CA ASP A 5 -7.45 -6.80 9.42
C ASP A 5 -5.98 -6.88 9.00
N ALA A 6 -5.45 -5.81 8.43
CA ALA A 6 -4.04 -5.71 8.05
C ALA A 6 -3.53 -4.33 8.47
N PRO A 7 -3.24 -4.12 9.77
CA PRO A 7 -2.86 -2.79 10.29
C PRO A 7 -1.47 -2.34 9.84
N ALA A 8 -0.67 -3.23 9.28
CA ALA A 8 0.70 -2.94 8.88
C ALA A 8 1.06 -3.63 7.58
N PHE A 9 2.02 -3.05 6.86
CA PHE A 9 2.63 -3.71 5.70
C PHE A 9 4.14 -3.78 5.89
N GLN A 10 4.75 -4.78 5.24
CA GLN A 10 6.21 -4.90 5.21
C GLN A 10 6.79 -4.00 4.13
N GLU A 11 7.81 -3.23 4.50
CA GLU A 11 8.61 -2.47 3.54
C GLU A 11 9.90 -3.24 3.26
N TYR A 12 10.10 -3.63 2.02
CA TYR A 12 11.32 -4.33 1.61
C TYR A 12 12.41 -3.30 1.32
N ALA A 13 13.15 -2.95 2.35
CA ALA A 13 14.16 -1.89 2.29
C ALA A 13 15.19 -2.11 1.19
N ALA A 14 15.68 -3.34 1.04
CA ALA A 14 16.66 -3.67 0.00
C ALA A 14 16.12 -3.41 -1.40
N SER A 15 14.85 -3.78 -1.65
CA SER A 15 14.20 -3.56 -2.94
C SER A 15 14.02 -2.07 -3.23
N MET A 16 13.60 -1.31 -2.23
CA MET A 16 13.44 0.15 -2.36
C MET A 16 14.78 0.83 -2.62
N MET A 17 15.82 0.46 -1.88
CA MET A 17 17.15 1.03 -2.02
C MET A 17 17.83 0.65 -3.34
N ALA A 18 17.40 -0.42 -4.00
CA ALA A 18 17.89 -0.79 -5.32
C ALA A 18 17.29 0.07 -6.45
N ARG A 19 16.22 0.80 -6.19
CA ARG A 19 15.54 1.62 -7.20
C ARG A 19 16.21 2.98 -7.32
N ILE A 20 16.75 3.27 -8.50
CA ILE A 20 17.39 4.56 -8.77
C ILE A 20 16.40 5.72 -8.64
N ASP A 21 15.15 5.50 -9.01
CA ASP A 21 14.08 6.51 -8.91
C ASP A 21 13.88 6.96 -7.46
N TYR A 22 13.98 6.03 -6.51
CA TYR A 22 13.88 6.37 -5.09
C TYR A 22 15.15 7.05 -4.60
N ARG A 23 16.31 6.52 -4.95
CA ARG A 23 17.61 7.03 -4.45
C ARG A 23 17.90 8.44 -4.90
N THR A 24 17.38 8.85 -6.05
CA THR A 24 17.56 10.20 -6.59
C THR A 24 16.49 11.19 -6.13
N MET A 25 15.52 10.75 -5.34
CA MET A 25 14.48 11.64 -4.81
C MET A 25 15.03 12.63 -3.79
N THR A 26 14.44 13.83 -3.78
CA THR A 26 14.68 14.83 -2.74
C THR A 26 14.03 14.38 -1.42
N LEU A 27 14.39 15.04 -0.33
CA LEU A 27 13.76 14.80 0.97
C LEU A 27 12.24 15.01 0.91
N ALA A 28 11.79 16.08 0.25
CA ALA A 28 10.37 16.38 0.09
C ALA A 28 9.65 15.29 -0.71
N GLU A 29 10.26 14.82 -1.78
CA GLU A 29 9.70 13.74 -2.61
C GLU A 29 9.58 12.43 -1.82
N ARG A 30 10.60 12.07 -1.05
CA ARG A 30 10.55 10.88 -0.18
C ARG A 30 9.46 11.01 0.89
N GLY A 31 9.33 12.18 1.49
CA GLY A 31 8.28 12.44 2.47
C GLY A 31 6.89 12.29 1.88
N LEU A 32 6.66 12.84 0.69
CA LEU A 32 5.40 12.69 -0.02
C LEU A 32 5.13 11.23 -0.39
N LEU A 33 6.13 10.52 -0.91
CA LEU A 33 6.00 9.11 -1.28
C LEU A 33 5.47 8.28 -0.11
N TYR A 34 6.11 8.38 1.05
CA TYR A 34 5.72 7.56 2.21
C TYR A 34 4.40 8.01 2.82
N SER A 35 4.10 9.29 2.84
CA SER A 35 2.80 9.78 3.26
C SER A 35 1.69 9.22 2.39
N MET A 36 1.89 9.18 1.08
CA MET A 36 0.93 8.62 0.14
C MET A 36 0.81 7.09 0.27
N ARG A 37 1.93 6.40 0.52
CA ARG A 37 1.90 4.94 0.74
C ARG A 37 1.08 4.58 1.97
N LEU A 38 1.26 5.30 3.06
CA LEU A 38 0.48 5.09 4.29
C LEU A 38 -1.01 5.31 4.05
N GLU A 39 -1.36 6.38 3.35
CA GLU A 39 -2.76 6.66 3.01
C GLU A 39 -3.37 5.59 2.11
N CYS A 40 -2.66 5.17 1.07
CA CYS A 40 -3.14 4.10 0.18
C CYS A 40 -3.31 2.78 0.92
N TRP A 41 -2.46 2.50 1.89
CA TRP A 41 -2.60 1.29 2.70
C TRP A 41 -3.88 1.32 3.55
N VAL A 42 -4.11 2.44 4.23
CA VAL A 42 -5.24 2.56 5.18
C VAL A 42 -6.56 2.85 4.46
N ASN A 43 -6.54 3.73 3.45
CA ASN A 43 -7.74 4.26 2.80
C ASN A 43 -7.88 3.86 1.32
N ASP A 44 -7.02 2.98 0.83
CA ASP A 44 -7.01 2.38 -0.51
C ASP A 44 -6.60 3.31 -1.64
N ARG A 45 -6.96 4.59 -1.60
CA ARG A 45 -6.69 5.52 -2.70
C ARG A 45 -6.63 6.96 -2.21
N LEU A 46 -6.10 7.82 -3.09
CA LEU A 46 -6.00 9.25 -2.87
C LEU A 46 -6.53 10.01 -4.09
N PRO A 47 -7.00 11.26 -3.93
CA PRO A 47 -7.33 12.08 -5.11
C PRO A 47 -6.09 12.33 -5.95
N ALA A 48 -6.24 12.28 -7.28
CA ALA A 48 -5.13 12.58 -8.19
C ALA A 48 -4.87 14.08 -8.33
N ASP A 49 -5.88 14.90 -8.10
CA ASP A 49 -5.74 16.36 -8.16
C ASP A 49 -4.78 16.86 -7.07
N PRO A 50 -3.70 17.57 -7.43
CA PRO A 50 -2.70 17.98 -6.43
C PRO A 50 -3.25 18.82 -5.28
N GLY A 51 -4.20 19.69 -5.56
CA GLY A 51 -4.84 20.53 -4.53
C GLY A 51 -5.65 19.73 -3.53
N LYS A 52 -6.45 18.79 -4.02
CA LYS A 52 -7.24 17.87 -3.17
C LYS A 52 -6.33 16.92 -2.40
N LEU A 53 -5.31 16.40 -3.06
CA LEU A 53 -4.31 15.53 -2.45
C LEU A 53 -3.61 16.25 -1.28
N ALA A 54 -3.18 17.47 -1.48
CA ALA A 54 -2.54 18.27 -0.45
C ALA A 54 -3.46 18.46 0.76
N ARG A 55 -4.75 18.71 0.54
CA ARG A 55 -5.73 18.84 1.62
C ARG A 55 -5.89 17.56 2.42
N VAL A 56 -5.98 16.42 1.74
CA VAL A 56 -6.10 15.12 2.41
C VAL A 56 -4.88 14.84 3.27
N LEU A 57 -3.68 15.13 2.75
CA LEU A 57 -2.43 14.90 3.46
C LEU A 57 -2.10 15.95 4.50
N GLY A 58 -2.74 17.12 4.45
CA GLY A 58 -2.43 18.23 5.34
C GLY A 58 -1.13 18.92 4.99
N PHE A 59 -0.75 18.93 3.72
CA PHE A 59 0.49 19.54 3.23
C PHE A 59 0.22 20.79 2.39
N ASP A 60 1.24 21.61 2.22
CA ASP A 60 1.19 22.76 1.34
C ASP A 60 1.01 22.31 -0.13
N ALA A 61 0.05 22.94 -0.82
CA ALA A 61 -0.31 22.56 -2.18
C ALA A 61 0.86 22.69 -3.18
N ASP A 62 1.66 23.74 -3.06
CA ASP A 62 2.80 23.97 -3.95
C ASP A 62 3.89 22.93 -3.72
N ASN A 63 4.15 22.56 -2.48
CA ASN A 63 5.11 21.51 -2.14
C ASN A 63 4.68 20.17 -2.71
N VAL A 64 3.40 19.83 -2.61
CA VAL A 64 2.85 18.59 -3.18
C VAL A 64 2.96 18.62 -4.71
N LYS A 65 2.55 19.72 -5.33
CA LYS A 65 2.61 19.87 -6.79
C LYS A 65 4.03 19.68 -7.33
N ASN A 66 5.02 20.25 -6.65
CA ASN A 66 6.41 20.18 -7.08
C ASN A 66 7.01 18.78 -6.88
N ALA A 67 6.66 18.10 -5.80
CA ALA A 67 7.19 16.76 -5.47
C ALA A 67 6.48 15.62 -6.19
N LEU A 68 5.22 15.83 -6.59
CA LEU A 68 4.35 14.77 -7.09
C LEU A 68 4.86 14.03 -8.34
N PRO A 69 5.43 14.70 -9.37
CA PRO A 69 5.88 13.99 -10.58
C PRO A 69 6.86 12.85 -10.31
N ALA A 70 7.82 13.04 -9.41
CA ALA A 70 8.77 11.98 -9.06
C ALA A 70 8.11 10.85 -8.27
N VAL A 71 7.11 11.18 -7.46
CA VAL A 71 6.40 10.22 -6.61
C VAL A 71 5.42 9.36 -7.41
N LEU A 72 4.78 9.94 -8.43
CA LEU A 72 3.78 9.22 -9.23
C LEU A 72 4.34 8.00 -9.97
N LYS A 73 5.64 7.91 -10.14
CA LYS A 73 6.29 6.73 -10.72
C LYS A 73 6.06 5.46 -9.88
N PHE A 74 5.73 5.62 -8.61
CA PHE A 74 5.47 4.51 -7.68
C PHE A 74 3.99 4.17 -7.55
N PHE A 75 3.13 4.87 -8.25
CA PHE A 75 1.68 4.75 -8.15
C PHE A 75 1.07 4.62 -9.54
N ALA A 76 -0.25 4.38 -9.57
CA ALA A 76 -1.03 4.40 -10.79
C ALA A 76 -2.23 5.33 -10.60
N GLU A 77 -2.67 5.96 -11.67
CA GLU A 77 -3.91 6.74 -11.69
C GLU A 77 -5.04 5.90 -12.28
N LEU A 78 -6.19 5.96 -11.64
CA LEU A 78 -7.40 5.28 -12.08
C LEU A 78 -8.61 6.12 -11.70
N ASP A 79 -9.37 6.56 -12.72
CA ASP A 79 -10.63 7.30 -12.54
C ASP A 79 -10.52 8.52 -11.61
N GLY A 80 -9.45 9.30 -11.76
CA GLY A 80 -9.21 10.50 -10.96
C GLY A 80 -8.65 10.24 -9.57
N PHE A 81 -8.22 9.01 -9.31
CA PHE A 81 -7.59 8.61 -8.05
C PHE A 81 -6.20 8.05 -8.27
N VAL A 82 -5.38 8.18 -7.25
CA VAL A 82 -4.05 7.56 -7.19
C VAL A 82 -4.15 6.32 -6.30
N ILE A 83 -3.66 5.21 -6.81
CA ILE A 83 -3.61 3.93 -6.10
C ILE A 83 -2.18 3.41 -6.08
N SER A 84 -1.88 2.51 -5.14
CA SER A 84 -0.60 1.79 -5.10
C SER A 84 -0.82 0.34 -5.52
N PRO A 85 -0.50 -0.03 -6.77
CA PRO A 85 -0.64 -1.43 -7.19
C PRO A 85 0.19 -2.39 -6.33
N GLU A 86 1.37 -1.97 -5.93
CA GLU A 86 2.27 -2.75 -5.07
C GLU A 86 1.61 -3.08 -3.72
N LEU A 87 1.04 -2.07 -3.06
CA LEU A 87 0.37 -2.27 -1.78
C LEU A 87 -0.95 -3.03 -1.93
N ASP A 88 -1.68 -2.78 -3.01
CA ASP A 88 -2.92 -3.51 -3.31
C ASP A 88 -2.64 -5.00 -3.52
N ASN A 89 -1.59 -5.32 -4.27
CA ASN A 89 -1.15 -6.71 -4.46
C ASN A 89 -0.72 -7.36 -3.14
N TYR A 90 -0.05 -6.60 -2.28
CA TYR A 90 0.34 -7.08 -0.96
C TYR A 90 -0.89 -7.38 -0.09
N LYS A 91 -1.91 -6.53 -0.11
CA LYS A 91 -3.17 -6.77 0.58
C LYS A 91 -3.84 -8.06 0.11
N ILE A 92 -3.91 -8.25 -1.20
CA ILE A 92 -4.48 -9.46 -1.80
C ILE A 92 -3.70 -10.69 -1.34
N HIS A 93 -2.37 -10.62 -1.33
CA HIS A 93 -1.51 -11.70 -0.84
C HIS A 93 -1.81 -12.03 0.62
N LEU A 94 -1.95 -11.03 1.48
CA LEU A 94 -2.28 -11.23 2.90
C LEU A 94 -3.66 -11.87 3.08
N GLU A 95 -4.66 -11.42 2.33
CA GLU A 95 -6.00 -12.01 2.36
C GLU A 95 -5.99 -13.47 1.92
N ASN A 96 -5.29 -13.77 0.83
CA ASN A 96 -5.16 -15.13 0.32
C ASN A 96 -4.42 -16.04 1.31
N SER A 97 -3.38 -15.53 1.96
CA SER A 97 -2.65 -16.26 3.00
C SER A 97 -3.54 -16.57 4.20
N ARG A 98 -4.36 -15.62 4.62
CA ARG A 98 -5.33 -15.82 5.70
C ARG A 98 -6.37 -16.88 5.34
N LYS A 99 -6.92 -16.80 4.13
CA LYS A 99 -7.88 -17.78 3.63
C LYS A 99 -7.26 -19.19 3.61
N ARG A 100 -6.05 -19.31 3.08
CA ARG A 100 -5.32 -20.59 3.04
C ARG A 100 -5.07 -21.15 4.43
N MET A 101 -4.67 -20.30 5.38
CA MET A 101 -4.45 -20.74 6.76
C MET A 101 -5.76 -21.19 7.41
N SER A 102 -6.85 -20.46 7.21
CA SER A 102 -8.16 -20.80 7.73
C SER A 102 -8.67 -22.12 7.12
N GLU A 103 -8.58 -22.27 5.81
CA GLU A 103 -8.98 -23.48 5.08
C GLU A 103 -8.09 -24.67 5.47
N GLY A 104 -6.77 -24.46 5.56
CA GLY A 104 -5.81 -25.46 6.00
C GLY A 104 -6.11 -25.94 7.42
N GLY A 105 -6.45 -25.04 8.32
CA GLY A 105 -6.85 -25.36 9.68
C GLY A 105 -8.11 -26.22 9.70
N LYS A 106 -9.13 -25.83 8.94
CA LYS A 106 -10.38 -26.61 8.80
C LYS A 106 -10.13 -27.99 8.23
N LYS A 107 -9.36 -28.06 7.15
CA LYS A 107 -9.00 -29.36 6.52
C LYS A 107 -8.19 -30.24 7.47
N GLY A 108 -7.26 -29.66 8.21
CA GLY A 108 -6.49 -30.37 9.23
C GLY A 108 -7.37 -30.93 10.34
N MET A 109 -8.32 -30.17 10.82
CA MET A 109 -9.30 -30.64 11.82
C MET A 109 -10.16 -31.76 11.27
N GLN A 110 -10.68 -31.61 10.06
CA GLN A 110 -11.50 -32.66 9.40
C GLN A 110 -10.70 -33.96 9.23
N LYS A 111 -9.45 -33.90 8.80
CA LYS A 111 -8.57 -35.07 8.71
C LYS A 111 -8.35 -35.72 10.05
N ARG A 112 -8.16 -34.93 11.10
CA ARG A 112 -7.96 -35.42 12.46
C ARG A 112 -9.19 -36.18 12.95
N TYR A 113 -10.38 -35.66 12.71
CA TYR A 113 -11.63 -36.32 13.12
C TYR A 113 -11.98 -37.51 12.24
N ALA A 114 -11.70 -37.43 10.94
CA ALA A 114 -11.97 -38.53 10.01
C ALA A 114 -11.07 -39.75 10.27
N ASN A 115 -9.85 -39.55 10.77
CA ASN A 115 -8.88 -40.64 11.02
C ASN A 115 -8.92 -41.18 12.46
N LYS A 116 -9.80 -40.65 13.32
CA LYS A 116 -10.00 -41.19 14.66
C LYS A 116 -10.86 -42.49 14.56
N PRO A 117 -10.40 -43.57 15.17
CA PRO A 117 -11.22 -44.77 15.25
C PRO A 117 -12.47 -44.59 16.10
#